data_6a039164eea432dd2daf4669713f7def
#
_entry.id   6a039164eea432dd2daf4669713f7def
#
_cell.length_a   1.000
_cell.length_b   1.000
_cell.length_c   1.000
_cell.angle_alpha   90.00
_cell.angle_beta   90.00
_cell.angle_gamma   90.00
#
_symmetry.space_group_name_H-M   'P 1'
#
loop_
_entity.id
_entity.type
_entity.pdbx_description
1 polymer ?
#
loop_
_entity_poly.entity_id
_entity_poly.type
_entity_poly.pdbx_seq_one_letter_code
_entity_poly.pdbx_strand_id
1 'polypeptide(L)'
;MIGLYLAPPANAAVFAVDEKPQIQALQRTAPVLPMIPGVPERRSHDYVRHGTVDLFAALNTATGKVIGKLSAQHRAVDFRDFLDQIDRQTDPGLAIHVICDNLSAHKAPAVHSWLLAHPRVQLHFTPTYSSWISQVERWFAELQRRCLDRGVFCSLDDLTTALQEWIKIWNASARPFKWTKTADQIIDRICRYCSRISGPGH
;
A
#
# COMPACT_ATOMS: atom_id res chain seq x y z
N MET A 1 13.67 11.66 1.49
CA MET A 1 12.78 10.56 1.12
C MET A 1 13.36 9.63 0.05
N ILE A 2 13.71 10.07 -1.18
CA ILE A 2 14.30 9.22 -2.23
C ILE A 2 15.56 8.49 -1.72
N GLY A 3 16.41 9.19 -0.95
CA GLY A 3 17.59 8.60 -0.31
C GLY A 3 17.27 7.40 0.59
N LEU A 4 16.12 7.39 1.28
CA LEU A 4 15.71 6.26 2.12
C LEU A 4 15.45 4.98 1.32
N TYR A 5 15.03 5.10 0.05
CA TYR A 5 14.86 3.95 -0.84
C TYR A 5 16.20 3.46 -1.43
N LEU A 6 17.10 4.38 -1.75
CA LEU A 6 18.35 4.06 -2.47
C LEU A 6 19.51 3.70 -1.53
N ALA A 7 19.54 4.33 -0.36
CA ALA A 7 20.58 4.14 0.66
C ALA A 7 19.94 4.26 2.06
N PRO A 8 19.19 3.24 2.51
CA PRO A 8 18.59 3.27 3.83
C PRO A 8 19.67 3.29 4.92
N PRO A 9 19.42 3.96 6.07
CA PRO A 9 20.35 3.93 7.19
C PRO A 9 20.58 2.50 7.69
N ALA A 10 21.81 2.19 8.12
CA ALA A 10 22.21 0.82 8.51
C ALA A 10 21.38 0.26 9.69
N ASN A 11 21.01 1.14 10.64
CA ASN A 11 20.27 0.75 11.85
C ASN A 11 18.79 1.17 11.78
N ALA A 12 18.15 1.06 10.62
CA ALA A 12 16.78 1.47 10.43
C ALA A 12 15.99 0.48 9.55
N ALA A 13 14.71 0.34 9.88
CA ALA A 13 13.73 -0.27 9.01
C ALA A 13 12.98 0.83 8.24
N VAL A 14 12.93 0.73 6.93
CA VAL A 14 12.22 1.68 6.07
C VAL A 14 10.99 1.00 5.49
N PHE A 15 9.83 1.59 5.75
CA PHE A 15 8.54 1.12 5.25
C PHE A 15 7.91 2.12 4.28
N ALA A 16 7.46 1.64 3.13
CA ALA A 16 6.50 2.35 2.30
C ALA A 16 5.10 1.97 2.77
N VAL A 17 4.33 2.97 3.22
CA VAL A 17 3.02 2.77 3.85
C VAL A 17 1.96 3.49 3.05
N ASP A 18 0.85 2.81 2.82
CA ASP A 18 -0.32 3.36 2.15
C ASP A 18 -1.57 2.53 2.49
N GLU A 19 -2.74 3.01 2.10
CA GLU A 19 -4.00 2.30 2.23
C GLU A 19 -4.66 2.03 0.89
N LYS A 20 -5.25 0.84 0.77
CA LYS A 20 -6.17 0.48 -0.31
C LYS A 20 -7.59 0.48 0.26
N PRO A 21 -8.35 1.59 0.06
CA PRO A 21 -9.67 1.71 0.61
C PRO A 21 -10.69 0.90 -0.19
N GLN A 22 -11.79 0.54 0.47
CA GLN A 22 -13.01 0.00 -0.14
C GLN A 22 -12.78 -1.22 -1.06
N ILE A 23 -11.93 -2.15 -0.64
CA ILE A 23 -11.80 -3.44 -1.31
C ILE A 23 -13.15 -4.16 -1.19
N GLN A 24 -13.77 -4.51 -2.32
CA GLN A 24 -15.12 -5.06 -2.36
C GLN A 24 -15.09 -6.59 -2.36
N ALA A 25 -15.93 -7.21 -1.52
CA ALA A 25 -16.26 -8.61 -1.63
C ALA A 25 -17.26 -8.80 -2.79
N LEU A 26 -16.76 -9.23 -3.94
CA LEU A 26 -17.53 -9.38 -5.17
C LEU A 26 -17.76 -10.85 -5.49
N GLN A 27 -19.03 -11.24 -5.59
CA GLN A 27 -19.47 -12.53 -6.12
C GLN A 27 -19.99 -12.34 -7.53
N ARG A 28 -19.43 -13.04 -8.50
CA ARG A 28 -19.95 -13.06 -9.87
C ARG A 28 -21.25 -13.85 -9.93
N THR A 29 -22.27 -13.31 -10.59
CA THR A 29 -23.56 -13.98 -10.76
C THR A 29 -23.54 -15.04 -11.85
N ALA A 30 -22.59 -14.96 -12.78
CA ALA A 30 -22.41 -15.95 -13.83
C ALA A 30 -20.98 -16.52 -13.83
N PRO A 31 -20.79 -17.80 -14.14
CA PRO A 31 -19.47 -18.39 -14.29
C PRO A 31 -18.71 -17.70 -15.42
N VAL A 32 -17.37 -17.60 -15.27
CA VAL A 32 -16.51 -17.18 -16.37
C VAL A 32 -16.62 -18.21 -17.48
N LEU A 33 -17.05 -17.79 -18.66
CA LEU A 33 -17.09 -18.69 -19.81
C LEU A 33 -15.65 -19.13 -20.16
N PRO A 34 -15.40 -20.41 -20.38
CA PRO A 34 -14.08 -20.90 -20.73
C PRO A 34 -13.56 -20.19 -21.99
N MET A 35 -12.27 -19.90 -22.03
CA MET A 35 -11.63 -19.31 -23.19
C MET A 35 -11.70 -20.33 -24.34
N ILE A 36 -12.40 -19.98 -25.43
CA ILE A 36 -12.40 -20.72 -26.69
C ILE A 36 -11.35 -20.08 -27.60
N PRO A 37 -10.46 -20.83 -28.24
CA PRO A 37 -9.48 -20.26 -29.16
C PRO A 37 -10.13 -19.35 -30.22
N GLY A 38 -9.64 -18.11 -30.33
CA GLY A 38 -10.16 -17.12 -31.27
C GLY A 38 -11.35 -16.26 -30.73
N VAL A 39 -11.86 -16.52 -29.52
CA VAL A 39 -12.93 -15.73 -28.92
C VAL A 39 -12.34 -14.97 -27.72
N PRO A 40 -12.46 -13.62 -27.67
CA PRO A 40 -12.00 -12.85 -26.51
C PRO A 40 -12.78 -13.24 -25.25
N GLU A 41 -12.10 -13.26 -24.10
CA GLU A 41 -12.71 -13.53 -22.81
C GLU A 41 -13.87 -12.54 -22.56
N ARG A 42 -15.08 -13.06 -22.37
CA ARG A 42 -16.27 -12.27 -22.01
C ARG A 42 -16.52 -12.44 -20.52
N ARG A 43 -16.41 -11.34 -19.77
CA ARG A 43 -16.75 -11.28 -18.35
C ARG A 43 -18.12 -10.62 -18.21
N SER A 44 -19.04 -11.28 -17.49
CA SER A 44 -20.28 -10.61 -17.07
C SER A 44 -19.92 -9.48 -16.08
N HIS A 45 -20.60 -8.36 -16.19
CA HIS A 45 -20.42 -7.22 -15.28
C HIS A 45 -21.41 -7.25 -14.10
N ASP A 46 -22.16 -8.34 -13.95
CA ASP A 46 -23.11 -8.50 -12.86
C ASP A 46 -22.42 -9.11 -11.63
N TYR A 47 -22.38 -8.34 -10.55
CA TYR A 47 -21.79 -8.74 -9.29
C TYR A 47 -22.77 -8.50 -8.14
N VAL A 48 -22.83 -9.45 -7.21
CA VAL A 48 -23.38 -9.23 -5.86
C VAL A 48 -22.24 -8.71 -4.98
N ARG A 49 -22.52 -7.62 -4.25
CA ARG A 49 -21.56 -7.01 -3.31
C ARG A 49 -21.92 -7.42 -1.89
N HIS A 50 -20.96 -8.02 -1.18
CA HIS A 50 -21.14 -8.51 0.20
C HIS A 50 -20.47 -7.61 1.25
N GLY A 51 -20.03 -6.41 0.87
CA GLY A 51 -19.39 -5.44 1.75
C GLY A 51 -18.02 -5.01 1.29
N THR A 52 -17.38 -4.15 2.08
CA THR A 52 -16.07 -3.58 1.80
C THR A 52 -15.17 -3.65 3.02
N VAL A 53 -13.86 -3.71 2.80
CA VAL A 53 -12.83 -3.61 3.82
C VAL A 53 -11.71 -2.71 3.32
N ASP A 54 -11.09 -1.95 4.21
CA ASP A 54 -9.90 -1.16 3.93
C ASP A 54 -8.66 -1.96 4.36
N LEU A 55 -7.60 -1.88 3.57
CA LEU A 55 -6.33 -2.53 3.86
C LEU A 55 -5.21 -1.49 3.99
N PHE A 56 -4.68 -1.33 5.19
CA PHE A 56 -3.40 -0.67 5.41
C PHE A 56 -2.27 -1.65 5.13
N ALA A 57 -1.24 -1.20 4.42
CA ALA A 57 -0.06 -2.01 4.12
C ALA A 57 1.24 -1.23 4.34
N ALA A 58 2.20 -1.86 5.00
CA ALA A 58 3.56 -1.37 5.19
C ALA A 58 4.54 -2.34 4.54
N LEU A 59 5.08 -1.94 3.40
CA LEU A 59 6.09 -2.70 2.68
C LEU A 59 7.48 -2.34 3.21
N ASN A 60 8.16 -3.30 3.81
CA ASN A 60 9.57 -3.15 4.18
C ASN A 60 10.44 -3.13 2.91
N THR A 61 11.12 -2.02 2.67
CA THR A 61 11.87 -1.78 1.42
C THR A 61 13.10 -2.67 1.28
N ALA A 62 13.68 -3.12 2.39
CA ALA A 62 14.87 -3.96 2.40
C ALA A 62 14.56 -5.45 2.22
N THR A 63 13.42 -5.92 2.73
CA THR A 63 13.05 -7.34 2.69
C THR A 63 11.95 -7.67 1.69
N GLY A 64 11.14 -6.67 1.30
CA GLY A 64 9.95 -6.85 0.50
C GLY A 64 8.77 -7.45 1.28
N LYS A 65 8.92 -7.73 2.58
CA LYS A 65 7.83 -8.22 3.43
C LYS A 65 6.82 -7.12 3.71
N VAL A 66 5.58 -7.52 3.93
CA VAL A 66 4.46 -6.61 4.16
C VAL A 66 3.82 -6.89 5.51
N ILE A 67 3.62 -5.84 6.29
CA ILE A 67 2.72 -5.82 7.43
C ILE A 67 1.38 -5.30 6.92
N GLY A 68 0.31 -6.06 7.10
CA GLY A 68 -1.04 -5.67 6.70
C GLY A 68 -1.98 -5.55 7.89
N LYS A 69 -2.92 -4.60 7.82
CA LYS A 69 -4.02 -4.44 8.78
C LYS A 69 -5.31 -4.20 8.02
N LEU A 70 -6.29 -5.08 8.24
CA LEU A 70 -7.65 -4.89 7.74
C LEU A 70 -8.43 -4.00 8.71
N SER A 71 -9.20 -3.08 8.18
CA SER A 71 -10.01 -2.15 8.95
C SER A 71 -11.34 -1.88 8.24
N ALA A 72 -12.39 -1.56 8.98
CA ALA A 72 -13.65 -1.12 8.42
C ALA A 72 -13.60 0.33 7.92
N GLN A 73 -12.59 1.09 8.33
CA GLN A 73 -12.41 2.51 8.01
C GLN A 73 -10.92 2.87 7.98
N HIS A 74 -10.58 3.98 7.31
CA HIS A 74 -9.22 4.51 7.21
C HIS A 74 -9.10 5.91 7.86
N ARG A 75 -9.56 6.03 9.12
CA ARG A 75 -9.46 7.27 9.91
C ARG A 75 -8.05 7.45 10.48
N ALA A 76 -7.77 8.64 11.00
CA ALA A 76 -6.52 8.95 11.69
C ALA A 76 -6.20 8.00 12.87
N VAL A 77 -7.22 7.55 13.60
CA VAL A 77 -7.05 6.57 14.69
C VAL A 77 -6.67 5.19 14.15
N ASP A 78 -7.25 4.78 13.02
CA ASP A 78 -6.95 3.50 12.38
C ASP A 78 -5.51 3.48 11.84
N PHE A 79 -5.04 4.62 11.28
CA PHE A 79 -3.65 4.81 10.86
C PHE A 79 -2.69 4.81 12.05
N ARG A 80 -3.00 5.53 13.15
CA ARG A 80 -2.21 5.49 14.39
C ARG A 80 -2.06 4.05 14.92
N ASP A 81 -3.15 3.29 14.96
CA ASP A 81 -3.13 1.89 15.40
C ASP A 81 -2.30 1.01 14.45
N PHE A 82 -2.24 1.38 13.18
CA PHE A 82 -1.37 0.71 12.22
C PHE A 82 0.11 1.03 12.44
N LEU A 83 0.45 2.29 12.74
CA LEU A 83 1.81 2.67 13.13
C LEU A 83 2.26 1.91 14.40
N ASP A 84 1.39 1.75 15.38
CA ASP A 84 1.64 0.98 16.58
C ASP A 84 1.87 -0.51 16.29
N GLN A 85 1.17 -1.09 15.31
CA GLN A 85 1.43 -2.44 14.82
C GLN A 85 2.80 -2.57 14.14
N ILE A 86 3.19 -1.60 13.31
CA ILE A 86 4.51 -1.57 12.67
C ILE A 86 5.61 -1.49 13.73
N ASP A 87 5.44 -0.63 14.73
CA ASP A 87 6.38 -0.45 15.82
C ASP A 87 6.59 -1.75 16.61
N ARG A 88 5.51 -2.44 17.00
CA ARG A 88 5.58 -3.72 17.72
C ARG A 88 6.18 -4.87 16.91
N GLN A 89 6.01 -4.88 15.59
CA GLN A 89 6.52 -5.94 14.72
C GLN A 89 7.93 -5.69 14.19
N THR A 90 8.50 -4.52 14.48
CA THR A 90 9.86 -4.16 14.08
C THR A 90 10.81 -4.36 15.25
N ASP A 91 12.03 -4.85 14.95
CA ASP A 91 13.09 -5.04 15.94
C ASP A 91 13.25 -3.75 16.80
N PRO A 92 13.21 -3.85 18.14
CA PRO A 92 13.29 -2.70 19.03
C PRO A 92 14.61 -1.91 18.92
N GLY A 93 15.67 -2.53 18.41
CA GLY A 93 16.96 -1.85 18.16
C GLY A 93 17.03 -1.00 16.91
N LEU A 94 15.99 -1.02 16.06
CA LEU A 94 15.99 -0.26 14.81
C LEU A 94 15.18 1.03 14.91
N ALA A 95 15.68 2.09 14.29
CA ALA A 95 14.85 3.25 13.94
C ALA A 95 13.85 2.85 12.86
N ILE A 96 12.69 3.49 12.83
CA ILE A 96 11.62 3.21 11.88
C ILE A 96 11.36 4.46 11.04
N HIS A 97 11.58 4.36 9.73
CA HIS A 97 11.22 5.39 8.78
C HIS A 97 10.00 4.96 7.98
N VAL A 98 8.92 5.68 8.11
CA VAL A 98 7.65 5.45 7.40
C VAL A 98 7.52 6.47 6.29
N ILE A 99 7.51 6.01 5.04
CA ILE A 99 7.25 6.84 3.87
C ILE A 99 5.77 6.67 3.52
N CYS A 100 4.98 7.73 3.65
CA CYS A 100 3.54 7.72 3.37
C CYS A 100 3.14 8.95 2.55
N ASP A 101 1.91 8.96 2.06
CA ASP A 101 1.37 10.11 1.37
C ASP A 101 1.07 11.29 2.33
N ASN A 102 0.74 12.44 1.75
CA ASN A 102 0.57 13.69 2.49
C ASN A 102 -0.89 13.94 2.90
N LEU A 103 -1.66 12.88 3.25
CA LEU A 103 -3.05 13.03 3.70
C LEU A 103 -3.15 13.75 5.04
N SER A 104 -4.25 14.48 5.22
CA SER A 104 -4.54 15.18 6.48
C SER A 104 -4.71 14.22 7.67
N ALA A 105 -5.24 13.02 7.44
CA ALA A 105 -5.39 11.97 8.43
C ALA A 105 -4.05 11.57 9.07
N HIS A 106 -2.97 11.54 8.27
CA HIS A 106 -1.61 11.18 8.74
C HIS A 106 -0.96 12.26 9.60
N LYS A 107 -1.51 13.48 9.59
CA LYS A 107 -1.04 14.64 10.37
C LYS A 107 -1.97 14.99 11.52
N ALA A 108 -2.98 14.17 11.79
CA ALA A 108 -3.96 14.43 12.84
C ALA A 108 -3.31 14.48 14.24
N PRO A 109 -3.91 15.21 15.19
CA PRO A 109 -3.37 15.32 16.55
C PRO A 109 -3.12 13.98 17.23
N ALA A 110 -3.97 12.96 16.97
CA ALA A 110 -3.80 11.62 17.53
C ALA A 110 -2.51 10.94 17.04
N VAL A 111 -2.15 11.12 15.76
CA VAL A 111 -0.90 10.61 15.18
C VAL A 111 0.29 11.37 15.74
N HIS A 112 0.20 12.69 15.81
CA HIS A 112 1.27 13.52 16.36
C HIS A 112 1.58 13.20 17.82
N SER A 113 0.55 13.08 18.68
CA SER A 113 0.73 12.69 20.09
C SER A 113 1.36 11.30 20.23
N TRP A 114 0.98 10.36 19.36
CA TRP A 114 1.58 9.03 19.36
C TRP A 114 3.06 9.07 18.95
N LEU A 115 3.43 9.85 17.94
CA LEU A 115 4.82 9.99 17.48
C LEU A 115 5.72 10.59 18.56
N LEU A 116 5.22 11.55 19.36
CA LEU A 116 5.97 12.12 20.49
C LEU A 116 6.33 11.05 21.54
N ALA A 117 5.47 10.05 21.73
CA ALA A 117 5.72 8.92 22.63
C ALA A 117 6.60 7.80 22.01
N HIS A 118 6.79 7.83 20.68
CA HIS A 118 7.53 6.80 19.93
C HIS A 118 8.66 7.43 19.09
N PRO A 119 9.72 7.99 19.73
CA PRO A 119 10.74 8.80 19.07
C PRO A 119 11.57 8.03 18.03
N ARG A 120 11.54 6.70 18.05
CA ARG A 120 12.19 5.86 17.02
C ARG A 120 11.44 5.83 15.69
N VAL A 121 10.17 6.31 15.64
CA VAL A 121 9.33 6.33 14.45
C VAL A 121 9.33 7.72 13.83
N GLN A 122 9.66 7.81 12.54
CA GLN A 122 9.72 9.05 11.79
C GLN A 122 8.88 8.95 10.52
N LEU A 123 7.94 9.88 10.33
CA LEU A 123 7.13 9.97 9.11
C LEU A 123 7.82 10.84 8.06
N HIS A 124 7.83 10.36 6.83
CA HIS A 124 8.34 11.06 5.65
C HIS A 124 7.24 11.15 4.61
N PHE A 125 6.71 12.35 4.39
CA PHE A 125 5.60 12.55 3.46
C PHE A 125 6.10 12.63 2.02
N THR A 126 5.40 11.94 1.11
CA THR A 126 5.64 12.09 -0.32
C THR A 126 5.09 13.44 -0.79
N PRO A 127 5.69 14.06 -1.82
CA PRO A 127 5.10 15.24 -2.45
C PRO A 127 3.68 14.93 -2.94
N THR A 128 2.81 15.90 -2.90
CA THR A 128 1.44 15.78 -3.44
C THR A 128 1.49 15.32 -4.89
N TYR A 129 0.60 14.41 -5.29
CA TYR A 129 0.55 13.77 -6.62
C TYR A 129 1.76 12.90 -6.98
N SER A 130 2.50 12.39 -6.00
CA SER A 130 3.68 11.56 -6.23
C SER A 130 3.52 10.11 -5.72
N SER A 131 2.30 9.58 -5.72
CA SER A 131 2.00 8.19 -5.33
C SER A 131 2.86 7.14 -6.07
N TRP A 132 3.25 7.42 -7.32
CA TRP A 132 4.16 6.56 -8.10
C TRP A 132 5.56 6.37 -7.49
N ILE A 133 5.95 7.15 -6.48
CA ILE A 133 7.17 6.97 -5.69
C ILE A 133 6.95 5.92 -4.59
N SER A 134 5.72 5.67 -4.18
CA SER A 134 5.40 4.71 -3.14
C SER A 134 5.55 3.28 -3.68
N GLN A 135 6.50 2.52 -3.12
CA GLN A 135 6.71 1.12 -3.53
C GLN A 135 5.54 0.22 -3.15
N VAL A 136 4.77 0.57 -2.12
CA VAL A 136 3.62 -0.22 -1.69
C VAL A 136 2.49 -0.19 -2.73
N GLU A 137 2.39 0.85 -3.55
CA GLU A 137 1.44 0.90 -4.67
C GLU A 137 1.70 -0.20 -5.71
N ARG A 138 2.98 -0.52 -5.94
CA ARG A 138 3.33 -1.66 -6.79
C ARG A 138 2.89 -2.98 -6.17
N TRP A 139 2.99 -3.11 -4.85
CA TRP A 139 2.50 -4.29 -4.15
C TRP A 139 0.97 -4.37 -4.23
N PHE A 140 0.24 -3.26 -4.09
CA PHE A 140 -1.21 -3.23 -4.29
C PHE A 140 -1.61 -3.66 -5.71
N ALA A 141 -0.83 -3.29 -6.73
CA ALA A 141 -1.08 -3.76 -8.09
C ALA A 141 -0.90 -5.29 -8.22
N GLU A 142 0.08 -5.89 -7.53
CA GLU A 142 0.25 -7.36 -7.49
C GLU A 142 -0.91 -8.03 -6.74
N LEU A 143 -1.33 -7.47 -5.59
CA LEU A 143 -2.52 -7.94 -4.85
C LEU A 143 -3.77 -7.90 -5.73
N GLN A 144 -4.02 -6.77 -6.41
CA GLN A 144 -5.16 -6.61 -7.31
C GLN A 144 -5.17 -7.71 -8.37
N ARG A 145 -4.08 -7.84 -9.11
CA ARG A 145 -3.98 -8.76 -10.25
C ARG A 145 -4.01 -10.23 -9.86
N ARG A 146 -3.38 -10.61 -8.74
CA ARG A 146 -3.16 -12.01 -8.38
C ARG A 146 -4.20 -12.56 -7.41
N CYS A 147 -4.79 -11.71 -6.58
CA CYS A 147 -5.77 -12.09 -5.57
C CYS A 147 -7.17 -11.58 -5.93
N LEU A 148 -7.34 -10.25 -6.03
CA LEU A 148 -8.67 -9.65 -6.12
C LEU A 148 -9.34 -9.89 -7.48
N ASP A 149 -8.63 -9.72 -8.60
CA ASP A 149 -9.19 -9.89 -9.95
C ASP A 149 -9.56 -11.35 -10.27
N ARG A 150 -8.96 -12.28 -9.54
CA ARG A 150 -9.19 -13.72 -9.74
C ARG A 150 -10.11 -14.33 -8.69
N GLY A 151 -10.31 -13.60 -7.57
CA GLY A 151 -11.13 -14.07 -6.46
C GLY A 151 -12.63 -13.97 -6.76
N VAL A 152 -13.39 -14.86 -6.11
CA VAL A 152 -14.83 -14.79 -5.98
C VAL A 152 -15.09 -14.81 -4.48
N PHE A 153 -15.70 -13.75 -3.95
CA PHE A 153 -15.89 -13.57 -2.51
C PHE A 153 -17.37 -13.51 -2.20
N CYS A 154 -17.88 -14.57 -1.58
CA CYS A 154 -19.29 -14.71 -1.25
C CYS A 154 -19.66 -14.06 0.08
N SER A 155 -18.68 -13.60 0.83
CA SER A 155 -18.85 -12.88 2.10
C SER A 155 -17.66 -11.94 2.34
N LEU A 156 -17.80 -11.05 3.33
CA LEU A 156 -16.70 -10.21 3.79
C LEU A 156 -15.61 -11.06 4.46
N ASP A 157 -15.99 -12.12 5.15
CA ASP A 157 -15.07 -13.05 5.81
C ASP A 157 -14.22 -13.82 4.79
N ASP A 158 -14.81 -14.23 3.65
CA ASP A 158 -14.05 -14.85 2.55
C ASP A 158 -12.99 -13.90 2.02
N LEU A 159 -13.36 -12.62 1.81
CA LEU A 159 -12.41 -11.61 1.35
C LEU A 159 -11.29 -11.36 2.36
N THR A 160 -11.62 -11.20 3.63
CA THR A 160 -10.62 -10.92 4.69
C THR A 160 -9.66 -12.09 4.87
N THR A 161 -10.17 -13.32 4.84
CA THR A 161 -9.36 -14.54 4.88
C THR A 161 -8.41 -14.62 3.68
N ALA A 162 -8.91 -14.39 2.48
CA ALA A 162 -8.10 -14.41 1.26
C ALA A 162 -6.98 -13.35 1.29
N LEU A 163 -7.28 -12.14 1.78
CA LEU A 163 -6.28 -11.08 1.93
C LEU A 163 -5.17 -11.47 2.93
N GLN A 164 -5.54 -12.04 4.08
CA GLN A 164 -4.59 -12.49 5.10
C GLN A 164 -3.70 -13.63 4.59
N GLU A 165 -4.29 -14.63 3.94
CA GLU A 165 -3.54 -15.72 3.32
C GLU A 165 -2.62 -15.23 2.19
N TRP A 166 -3.07 -14.28 1.38
CA TRP A 166 -2.25 -13.69 0.32
C TRP A 166 -1.03 -12.98 0.90
N ILE A 167 -1.18 -12.18 1.97
CA ILE A 167 -0.08 -11.52 2.65
C ILE A 167 0.90 -12.54 3.22
N LYS A 168 0.41 -13.62 3.81
CA LYS A 168 1.23 -14.71 4.34
C LYS A 168 2.05 -15.41 3.25
N ILE A 169 1.40 -15.77 2.13
CA ILE A 169 2.06 -16.38 0.97
C ILE A 169 3.10 -15.42 0.38
N TRP A 170 2.76 -14.14 0.21
CA TRP A 170 3.70 -13.11 -0.24
C TRP A 170 4.94 -13.07 0.65
N ASN A 171 4.75 -12.99 1.95
CA ASN A 171 5.82 -12.85 2.93
C ASN A 171 6.75 -14.08 3.00
N ALA A 172 6.24 -15.27 2.67
CA ALA A 172 7.05 -16.50 2.62
C ALA A 172 8.12 -16.47 1.50
N SER A 173 7.88 -15.72 0.42
CA SER A 173 8.79 -15.61 -0.72
C SER A 173 9.12 -14.14 -1.08
N ALA A 174 8.94 -13.23 -0.13
CA ALA A 174 9.11 -11.80 -0.34
C ALA A 174 10.54 -11.46 -0.81
N ARG A 175 10.61 -10.54 -1.75
CA ARG A 175 11.87 -9.96 -2.26
C ARG A 175 11.70 -8.45 -2.40
N PRO A 176 12.74 -7.66 -2.12
CA PRO A 176 12.66 -6.22 -2.26
C PRO A 176 12.41 -5.83 -3.72
N PHE A 177 11.61 -4.80 -3.93
CA PHE A 177 11.48 -4.20 -5.25
C PHE A 177 12.76 -3.43 -5.59
N LYS A 178 13.32 -3.71 -6.77
CA LYS A 178 14.49 -2.99 -7.26
C LYS A 178 14.06 -1.73 -8.01
N TRP A 179 14.64 -0.60 -7.65
CA TRP A 179 14.55 0.63 -8.42
C TRP A 179 15.32 0.46 -9.73
N THR A 180 14.65 0.72 -10.84
CA THR A 180 15.28 0.70 -12.18
C THR A 180 15.69 2.09 -12.65
N LYS A 181 15.23 3.15 -11.96
CA LYS A 181 15.55 4.55 -12.27
C LYS A 181 16.54 5.11 -11.27
N THR A 182 17.47 5.95 -11.78
CA THR A 182 18.39 6.72 -10.93
C THR A 182 17.65 7.83 -10.16
N ALA A 183 18.27 8.35 -9.10
CA ALA A 183 17.73 9.48 -8.33
C ALA A 183 17.45 10.68 -9.24
N ASP A 184 18.36 11.01 -10.14
CA ASP A 184 18.22 12.14 -11.07
C ASP A 184 17.02 11.96 -12.00
N GLN A 185 16.84 10.77 -12.58
CA GLN A 185 15.67 10.47 -13.41
C GLN A 185 14.33 10.59 -12.66
N ILE A 186 14.35 10.29 -11.36
CA ILE A 186 13.18 10.43 -10.49
C ILE A 186 12.92 11.91 -10.23
N ILE A 187 13.96 12.67 -9.86
CA ILE A 187 13.89 14.12 -9.59
C ILE A 187 13.41 14.87 -10.85
N ASP A 188 13.99 14.60 -12.01
CA ASP A 188 13.62 15.20 -13.28
C ASP A 188 12.13 14.97 -13.63
N ARG A 189 11.62 13.78 -13.30
CA ARG A 189 10.20 13.48 -13.52
C ARG A 189 9.31 14.29 -12.57
N ILE A 190 9.70 14.45 -11.32
CA ILE A 190 9.00 15.29 -10.34
C ILE A 190 8.99 16.74 -10.81
N CYS A 191 10.15 17.28 -11.18
CA CYS A 191 10.29 18.65 -11.65
C CYS A 191 9.42 18.92 -12.88
N ARG A 192 9.44 18.05 -13.88
CA ARG A 192 8.58 18.14 -15.07
C ARG A 192 7.09 18.12 -14.73
N TYR A 193 6.69 17.32 -13.75
CA TYR A 193 5.31 17.27 -13.31
C TYR A 193 4.91 18.56 -12.59
N CYS A 194 5.72 19.04 -11.63
CA CYS A 194 5.49 20.30 -10.94
C CYS A 194 5.42 21.50 -11.91
N SER A 195 6.29 21.55 -12.92
CA SER A 195 6.28 22.62 -13.94
C SER A 195 4.99 22.65 -14.77
N ARG A 196 4.35 21.50 -14.99
CA ARG A 196 3.05 21.42 -15.69
C ARG A 196 1.88 21.96 -14.86
N ILE A 197 1.95 21.78 -13.52
CA ILE A 197 0.90 22.26 -12.61
C ILE A 197 1.07 23.74 -12.31
N SER A 198 2.30 24.25 -12.32
CA SER A 198 2.64 25.64 -12.02
C SER A 198 2.67 26.54 -13.27
N GLY A 199 2.26 26.04 -14.44
CA GLY A 199 2.18 26.82 -15.68
C GLY A 199 1.12 27.92 -15.57
N PRO A 200 1.32 29.10 -16.23
CA PRO A 200 0.36 30.19 -16.20
C PRO A 200 -0.91 29.80 -16.97
N GLY A 201 -1.94 29.34 -16.24
CA GLY A 201 -3.20 28.93 -16.88
C GLY A 201 -4.17 28.15 -15.99
N HIS A 202 -4.09 28.27 -14.67
CA HIS A 202 -5.15 27.82 -13.75
C HIS A 202 -5.37 28.85 -12.65
#